data_d61c068b0e0215c499691360526c6857
#
_entry.id   d61c068b0e0215c499691360526c6857
#
_cell.length_a   1.000
_cell.length_b   1.000
_cell.length_c   1.000
_cell.angle_alpha   90.00
_cell.angle_beta   90.00
_cell.angle_gamma   90.00
#
_symmetry.space_group_name_H-M   'P 1'
#
loop_
_entity.id
_entity.type
_entity.pdbx_description
1 polymer ?
#
loop_
_entity_poly.entity_id
_entity_poly.type
_entity_poly.pdbx_seq_one_letter_code
_entity_poly.pdbx_strand_id
1 'polypeptide(L)'
;IAPVDDRHPFHDLILSIDGVAAPTDETAIRHLRAQYFGMITAVDAEMGRLWKALRELDVWDDTIIVLTTDHGEQLGDHHLLGKIGYFDQSFHIPMIVRDPNPEADATRGNIVRHFTETIDTMPTILSWLERPIPRTCDGHSLLQFVQTGLAPTNWRTEVHYEFDFRNIYYSKPEDFLGLSMDQ
;
A
#
# COMPACT_ATOMS: atom_id res chain seq x y z
N ILE A 1 5.16 -20.54 3.15
CA ILE A 1 6.24 -20.17 2.20
C ILE A 1 6.29 -21.25 1.13
N ALA A 2 6.19 -20.89 -0.16
CA ALA A 2 6.26 -21.85 -1.26
C ALA A 2 7.59 -22.61 -1.23
N PRO A 3 7.60 -23.93 -1.56
CA PRO A 3 8.84 -24.69 -1.67
C PRO A 3 9.82 -24.01 -2.63
N VAL A 4 11.11 -24.14 -2.34
CA VAL A 4 12.19 -23.53 -3.14
C VAL A 4 12.16 -23.98 -4.61
N ASP A 5 11.64 -25.19 -4.85
CA ASP A 5 11.67 -25.84 -6.16
C ASP A 5 10.58 -25.37 -7.15
N ASP A 6 9.63 -24.54 -6.72
CA ASP A 6 8.50 -24.07 -7.55
C ASP A 6 8.48 -22.54 -7.72
N ARG A 7 9.65 -21.88 -7.59
CA ARG A 7 9.74 -20.44 -7.76
C ARG A 7 9.91 -20.08 -9.24
N HIS A 8 9.23 -18.99 -9.61
CA HIS A 8 9.45 -18.40 -10.92
C HIS A 8 10.90 -17.87 -11.05
N PRO A 9 11.59 -18.05 -12.19
CA PRO A 9 12.97 -17.55 -12.37
C PRO A 9 13.17 -16.07 -12.02
N PHE A 10 12.15 -15.25 -12.23
CA PHE A 10 12.16 -13.85 -11.83
C PHE A 10 12.27 -13.64 -10.31
N HIS A 11 11.71 -14.56 -9.52
CA HIS A 11 11.87 -14.51 -8.06
C HIS A 11 13.32 -14.80 -7.64
N ASP A 12 13.99 -15.73 -8.31
CA ASP A 12 15.41 -16.01 -8.06
C ASP A 12 16.28 -14.81 -8.43
N LEU A 13 15.92 -14.08 -9.49
CA LEU A 13 16.56 -12.83 -9.85
C LEU A 13 16.39 -11.77 -8.76
N ILE A 14 15.18 -11.60 -8.21
CA ILE A 14 14.93 -10.68 -7.09
C ILE A 14 15.77 -11.07 -5.87
N LEU A 15 15.84 -12.35 -5.52
CA LEU A 15 16.63 -12.84 -4.40
C LEU A 15 18.15 -12.62 -4.55
N SER A 16 18.64 -12.42 -5.77
CA SER A 16 20.03 -12.10 -6.04
C SER A 16 20.42 -10.65 -5.74
N ILE A 17 19.45 -9.78 -5.48
CA ILE A 17 19.70 -8.38 -5.14
C ILE A 17 20.17 -8.26 -3.71
N ASP A 18 21.26 -7.54 -3.47
CA ASP A 18 21.80 -7.30 -2.14
C ASP A 18 20.77 -6.66 -1.20
N GLY A 19 20.62 -7.24 -0.01
CA GLY A 19 19.73 -6.74 1.05
C GLY A 19 18.25 -7.04 0.85
N VAL A 20 17.88 -7.76 -0.20
CA VAL A 20 16.48 -8.14 -0.48
C VAL A 20 16.13 -9.51 0.07
N ALA A 21 17.09 -10.44 0.06
CA ALA A 21 16.87 -11.77 0.62
C ALA A 21 16.73 -11.73 2.15
N ALA A 22 15.70 -12.38 2.65
CA ALA A 22 15.51 -12.53 4.08
C ALA A 22 16.55 -13.49 4.69
N PRO A 23 16.92 -13.29 5.97
CA PRO A 23 17.73 -14.27 6.69
C PRO A 23 17.09 -15.66 6.65
N THR A 24 17.92 -16.69 6.55
CA THR A 24 17.46 -18.10 6.61
C THR A 24 17.33 -18.60 8.07
N ASP A 25 17.94 -17.91 9.01
CA ASP A 25 17.85 -18.24 10.44
C ASP A 25 16.50 -17.78 11.02
N GLU A 26 15.78 -18.73 11.60
CA GLU A 26 14.45 -18.47 12.17
C GLU A 26 14.49 -17.44 13.33
N THR A 27 15.57 -17.44 14.11
CA THR A 27 15.72 -16.48 15.22
C THR A 27 15.88 -15.07 14.69
N ALA A 28 16.66 -14.88 13.63
CA ALA A 28 16.83 -13.59 12.97
C ALA A 28 15.52 -13.07 12.39
N ILE A 29 14.73 -13.92 11.72
CA ILE A 29 13.40 -13.56 11.20
C ILE A 29 12.45 -13.16 12.34
N ARG A 30 12.43 -13.91 13.44
CA ARG A 30 11.60 -13.57 14.61
C ARG A 30 11.98 -12.22 15.21
N HIS A 31 13.27 -11.92 15.32
CA HIS A 31 13.74 -10.62 15.81
C HIS A 31 13.33 -9.48 14.88
N LEU A 32 13.50 -9.65 13.57
CA LEU A 32 13.10 -8.67 12.57
C LEU A 32 11.59 -8.38 12.65
N ARG A 33 10.76 -9.43 12.70
CA ARG A 33 9.31 -9.29 12.86
C ARG A 33 8.92 -8.61 14.17
N ALA A 34 9.59 -8.95 15.27
CA ALA A 34 9.35 -8.34 16.57
C ALA A 34 9.67 -6.83 16.55
N GLN A 35 10.77 -6.42 15.91
CA GLN A 35 11.11 -5.00 15.74
C GLN A 35 10.07 -4.28 14.89
N TYR A 36 9.64 -4.87 13.77
CA TYR A 36 8.64 -4.29 12.90
C TYR A 36 7.29 -4.11 13.61
N PHE A 37 6.81 -5.13 14.32
CA PHE A 37 5.59 -5.01 15.12
C PHE A 37 5.71 -4.02 16.28
N GLY A 38 6.92 -3.86 16.84
CA GLY A 38 7.21 -2.79 17.80
C GLY A 38 7.07 -1.41 17.19
N MET A 39 7.52 -1.21 15.94
CA MET A 39 7.31 0.05 15.21
C MET A 39 5.83 0.30 14.91
N ILE A 40 5.06 -0.73 14.49
CA ILE A 40 3.60 -0.61 14.32
C ILE A 40 2.94 -0.16 15.62
N THR A 41 3.31 -0.75 16.76
CA THR A 41 2.78 -0.37 18.07
C THR A 41 3.10 1.09 18.40
N ALA A 42 4.30 1.57 18.07
CA ALA A 42 4.67 2.96 18.28
C ALA A 42 3.85 3.90 17.40
N VAL A 43 3.66 3.57 16.11
CA VAL A 43 2.82 4.35 15.18
C VAL A 43 1.37 4.39 15.68
N ASP A 44 0.81 3.26 16.11
CA ASP A 44 -0.55 3.19 16.66
C ASP A 44 -0.72 4.10 17.89
N ALA A 45 0.28 4.14 18.78
CA ALA A 45 0.27 5.03 19.93
C ALA A 45 0.30 6.52 19.52
N GLU A 46 1.09 6.89 18.51
CA GLU A 46 1.11 8.27 17.99
C GLU A 46 -0.21 8.64 17.31
N MET A 47 -0.79 7.73 16.56
CA MET A 47 -2.13 7.93 15.99
C MET A 47 -3.18 8.14 17.09
N GLY A 48 -3.12 7.36 18.18
CA GLY A 48 -3.97 7.57 19.35
C GLY A 48 -3.84 8.97 19.94
N ARG A 49 -2.62 9.52 19.99
CA ARG A 49 -2.38 10.91 20.42
C ARG A 49 -2.99 11.93 19.45
N LEU A 50 -2.87 11.68 18.13
CA LEU A 50 -3.49 12.53 17.11
C LEU A 50 -5.02 12.53 17.25
N TRP A 51 -5.64 11.36 17.41
CA TRP A 51 -7.10 11.26 17.60
C TRP A 51 -7.56 11.98 18.86
N LYS A 52 -6.77 11.91 19.94
CA LYS A 52 -7.05 12.65 21.17
C LYS A 52 -6.96 14.16 20.93
N ALA A 53 -5.92 14.64 20.27
CA ALA A 53 -5.75 16.07 19.96
C ALA A 53 -6.91 16.62 19.11
N LEU A 54 -7.36 15.90 18.10
CA LEU A 54 -8.50 16.32 17.27
C LEU A 54 -9.78 16.46 18.10
N ARG A 55 -10.00 15.59 19.09
CA ARG A 55 -11.15 15.68 20.00
C ARG A 55 -11.01 16.83 20.98
N GLU A 56 -9.82 17.05 21.54
CA GLU A 56 -9.54 18.15 22.48
C GLU A 56 -9.67 19.52 21.80
N LEU A 57 -9.40 19.61 20.50
CA LEU A 57 -9.58 20.80 19.68
C LEU A 57 -11.00 20.98 19.15
N ASP A 58 -11.91 20.03 19.44
CA ASP A 58 -13.30 20.03 18.96
C ASP A 58 -13.43 20.06 17.41
N VAL A 59 -12.48 19.45 16.73
CA VAL A 59 -12.48 19.36 15.25
C VAL A 59 -12.65 17.92 14.74
N TRP A 60 -12.80 16.97 15.63
CA TRP A 60 -12.95 15.55 15.27
C TRP A 60 -14.13 15.32 14.33
N ASP A 61 -15.27 15.92 14.60
CA ASP A 61 -16.48 15.71 13.81
C ASP A 61 -16.53 16.52 12.51
N ASP A 62 -15.55 17.39 12.29
CA ASP A 62 -15.35 18.13 11.03
C ASP A 62 -14.13 17.64 10.24
N THR A 63 -13.46 16.57 10.68
CA THR A 63 -12.22 16.11 10.06
C THR A 63 -12.43 14.85 9.26
N ILE A 64 -12.13 14.91 7.95
CA ILE A 64 -11.95 13.74 7.10
C ILE A 64 -10.61 13.09 7.43
N ILE A 65 -10.60 11.76 7.59
CA ILE A 65 -9.39 11.01 7.87
C ILE A 65 -9.22 9.94 6.79
N VAL A 66 -8.07 9.94 6.15
CA VAL A 66 -7.64 8.88 5.25
C VAL A 66 -6.33 8.31 5.81
N LEU A 67 -6.38 7.06 6.23
CA LEU A 67 -5.22 6.32 6.70
C LEU A 67 -4.85 5.29 5.65
N THR A 68 -3.64 5.39 5.15
CA THR A 68 -3.08 4.45 4.18
C THR A 68 -1.56 4.40 4.32
N THR A 69 -0.91 3.59 3.52
CA THR A 69 0.55 3.55 3.37
C THR A 69 0.90 3.51 1.89
N ASP A 70 2.14 3.75 1.54
CA ASP A 70 2.65 3.67 0.16
C ASP A 70 2.83 2.21 -0.29
N HIS A 71 3.28 1.32 0.58
CA HIS A 71 3.47 -0.11 0.35
C HIS A 71 3.47 -0.88 1.67
N GLY A 72 3.42 -2.21 1.58
CA GLY A 72 3.60 -3.11 2.69
C GLY A 72 5.05 -3.55 2.88
N GLU A 73 5.26 -4.71 3.50
CA GLU A 73 6.57 -5.26 3.85
C GLU A 73 6.52 -6.79 3.83
N GLN A 74 7.48 -7.42 3.19
CA GLN A 74 7.54 -8.90 3.07
C GLN A 74 7.82 -9.61 4.39
N LEU A 75 8.65 -9.04 5.26
CA LEU A 75 9.02 -9.59 6.57
C LEU A 75 9.46 -11.07 6.55
N GLY A 76 10.12 -11.49 5.49
CA GLY A 76 10.58 -12.86 5.29
C GLY A 76 9.60 -13.75 4.52
N ASP A 77 8.40 -13.28 4.21
CA ASP A 77 7.50 -13.99 3.32
C ASP A 77 8.12 -14.04 1.93
N HIS A 78 7.90 -15.14 1.21
CA HIS A 78 8.55 -15.41 -0.08
C HIS A 78 10.10 -15.35 -0.03
N HIS A 79 10.71 -15.49 1.16
CA HIS A 79 12.15 -15.32 1.41
C HIS A 79 12.68 -13.90 1.15
N LEU A 80 11.81 -12.89 1.16
CA LEU A 80 12.12 -11.52 0.82
C LEU A 80 12.01 -10.58 2.04
N LEU A 81 12.74 -9.47 1.96
CA LEU A 81 12.58 -8.27 2.78
C LEU A 81 12.17 -7.11 1.88
N GLY A 82 11.61 -6.07 2.49
CA GLY A 82 11.16 -4.90 1.75
C GLY A 82 9.92 -5.17 0.91
N LYS A 83 9.83 -4.49 -0.22
CA LYS A 83 8.62 -4.43 -1.04
C LYS A 83 8.78 -4.95 -2.47
N ILE A 84 9.93 -5.52 -2.79
CA ILE A 84 10.24 -5.94 -4.16
C ILE A 84 9.51 -7.23 -4.47
N GLY A 85 8.97 -7.33 -5.68
CA GLY A 85 8.14 -8.42 -6.13
C GLY A 85 6.67 -8.01 -6.22
N TYR A 86 5.83 -8.88 -6.74
CA TYR A 86 4.41 -8.62 -6.98
C TYR A 86 3.54 -9.44 -6.02
N PHE A 87 3.78 -9.27 -4.72
CA PHE A 87 3.15 -10.05 -3.67
C PHE A 87 2.19 -9.19 -2.83
N ASP A 88 1.13 -9.81 -2.33
CA ASP A 88 0.11 -9.17 -1.49
C ASP A 88 0.73 -8.46 -0.28
N GLN A 89 1.77 -9.02 0.32
CA GLN A 89 2.45 -8.42 1.46
C GLN A 89 3.01 -7.02 1.17
N SER A 90 3.29 -6.73 -0.09
CA SER A 90 3.79 -5.41 -0.53
C SER A 90 2.69 -4.51 -1.08
N PHE A 91 1.68 -5.07 -1.73
CA PHE A 91 0.72 -4.31 -2.53
C PHE A 91 -0.70 -4.29 -1.99
N HIS A 92 -1.10 -5.30 -1.19
CA HIS A 92 -2.39 -5.29 -0.52
C HIS A 92 -2.31 -4.48 0.78
N ILE A 93 -2.25 -3.17 0.63
CA ILE A 93 -2.08 -2.21 1.70
C ILE A 93 -3.41 -1.79 2.34
N PRO A 94 -3.40 -1.36 3.61
CA PRO A 94 -4.60 -0.85 4.25
C PRO A 94 -5.02 0.51 3.68
N MET A 95 -6.33 0.71 3.58
CA MET A 95 -6.93 2.02 3.37
C MET A 95 -8.15 2.14 4.27
N ILE A 96 -8.11 3.07 5.22
CA ILE A 96 -9.21 3.36 6.13
C ILE A 96 -9.65 4.79 5.88
N VAL A 97 -10.93 4.96 5.62
CA VAL A 97 -11.52 6.28 5.33
C VAL A 97 -12.59 6.59 6.37
N ARG A 98 -12.47 7.76 7.01
CA ARG A 98 -13.50 8.33 7.85
C ARG A 98 -14.02 9.61 7.22
N ASP A 99 -15.28 9.61 6.89
CA ASP A 99 -16.03 10.81 6.53
C ASP A 99 -16.80 11.27 7.79
N PRO A 100 -16.68 12.51 8.23
CA PRO A 100 -17.45 13.04 9.36
C PRO A 100 -18.91 13.28 9.01
N ASN A 101 -19.25 13.38 7.71
CA ASN A 101 -20.59 13.68 7.26
C ASN A 101 -21.62 12.62 7.76
N PRO A 102 -22.80 13.04 8.29
CA PRO A 102 -23.87 12.13 8.67
C PRO A 102 -24.35 11.20 7.53
N GLU A 103 -24.18 11.56 6.27
CA GLU A 103 -24.48 10.70 5.14
C GLU A 103 -23.69 9.38 5.16
N ALA A 104 -22.51 9.40 5.75
CA ALA A 104 -21.64 8.23 5.89
C ALA A 104 -21.95 7.39 7.16
N ASP A 105 -22.90 7.78 8.01
CA ASP A 105 -23.15 7.06 9.27
C ASP A 105 -23.61 5.62 9.06
N ALA A 106 -24.42 5.39 8.02
CA ALA A 106 -24.92 4.05 7.69
C ALA A 106 -23.84 3.09 7.17
N THR A 107 -22.68 3.61 6.76
CA THR A 107 -21.57 2.84 6.19
C THR A 107 -20.41 2.66 7.15
N ARG A 108 -20.45 3.29 8.34
CA ARG A 108 -19.38 3.16 9.33
C ARG A 108 -19.14 1.70 9.72
N GLY A 109 -17.88 1.29 9.68
CA GLY A 109 -17.49 -0.08 9.95
C GLY A 109 -17.65 -1.05 8.76
N ASN A 110 -18.14 -0.59 7.63
CA ASN A 110 -18.22 -1.40 6.42
C ASN A 110 -16.80 -1.71 5.87
N ILE A 111 -16.69 -2.91 5.30
CA ILE A 111 -15.49 -3.35 4.59
C ILE A 111 -15.80 -3.36 3.10
N VAL A 112 -15.11 -2.50 2.36
CA VAL A 112 -15.13 -2.50 0.89
C VAL A 112 -14.19 -3.60 0.38
N ARG A 113 -14.72 -4.52 -0.43
CA ARG A 113 -13.97 -5.65 -0.99
C ARG A 113 -13.64 -5.49 -2.47
N HIS A 114 -13.99 -4.37 -3.04
CA HIS A 114 -13.65 -4.01 -4.43
C HIS A 114 -12.20 -3.55 -4.50
N PHE A 115 -11.59 -3.73 -5.65
CA PHE A 115 -10.24 -3.23 -5.88
C PHE A 115 -10.19 -1.71 -5.79
N THR A 116 -9.31 -1.20 -4.95
CA THR A 116 -8.99 0.21 -4.81
C THR A 116 -7.48 0.40 -4.94
N GLU A 117 -7.05 1.58 -5.31
CA GLU A 117 -5.63 1.90 -5.50
C GLU A 117 -5.29 3.21 -4.78
N THR A 118 -4.03 3.41 -4.43
CA THR A 118 -3.59 4.67 -3.78
C THR A 118 -3.86 5.91 -4.60
N ILE A 119 -3.88 5.78 -5.93
CA ILE A 119 -4.24 6.87 -6.86
C ILE A 119 -5.69 7.34 -6.70
N ASP A 120 -6.56 6.55 -6.07
CA ASP A 120 -7.95 6.92 -5.78
C ASP A 120 -8.07 7.95 -4.65
N THR A 121 -7.01 8.13 -3.85
CA THR A 121 -7.02 9.05 -2.71
C THR A 121 -7.21 10.50 -3.16
N MET A 122 -6.47 10.96 -4.16
CA MET A 122 -6.56 12.34 -4.63
C MET A 122 -7.94 12.68 -5.21
N PRO A 123 -8.52 11.91 -6.16
CA PRO A 123 -9.86 12.19 -6.65
C PRO A 123 -10.93 12.09 -5.57
N THR A 124 -10.75 11.26 -4.56
CA THR A 124 -11.64 11.19 -3.41
C THR A 124 -11.62 12.48 -2.60
N ILE A 125 -10.44 13.00 -2.27
CA ILE A 125 -10.28 14.28 -1.56
C ILE A 125 -10.88 15.43 -2.37
N LEU A 126 -10.60 15.48 -3.67
CA LEU A 126 -11.18 16.51 -4.55
C LEU A 126 -12.70 16.44 -4.61
N SER A 127 -13.27 15.24 -4.60
CA SER A 127 -14.73 15.05 -4.55
C SER A 127 -15.33 15.57 -3.25
N TRP A 128 -14.69 15.33 -2.09
CA TRP A 128 -15.14 15.90 -0.81
C TRP A 128 -15.09 17.43 -0.80
N LEU A 129 -14.09 17.98 -1.45
CA LEU A 129 -13.91 19.44 -1.54
C LEU A 129 -14.76 20.07 -2.66
N GLU A 130 -15.61 19.28 -3.33
CA GLU A 130 -16.42 19.72 -4.50
C GLU A 130 -15.56 20.38 -5.58
N ARG A 131 -14.34 19.87 -5.78
CA ARG A 131 -13.41 20.35 -6.80
C ARG A 131 -13.39 19.43 -8.01
N PRO A 132 -13.23 19.97 -9.23
CA PRO A 132 -13.12 19.17 -10.42
C PRO A 132 -11.90 18.26 -10.36
N ILE A 133 -12.09 16.98 -10.73
CA ILE A 133 -11.00 16.01 -10.85
C ILE A 133 -10.27 16.27 -12.18
N PRO A 134 -8.95 16.54 -12.16
CA PRO A 134 -8.20 16.74 -13.40
C PRO A 134 -8.23 15.51 -14.32
N ARG A 135 -8.22 15.71 -15.62
CA ARG A 135 -8.18 14.63 -16.61
C ARG A 135 -6.89 13.78 -16.56
N THR A 136 -5.85 14.30 -15.95
CA THR A 136 -4.58 13.60 -15.71
C THR A 136 -4.62 12.69 -14.50
N CYS A 137 -5.77 12.59 -13.84
CA CYS A 137 -5.98 11.73 -12.68
C CYS A 137 -6.53 10.40 -13.15
N ASP A 138 -5.76 9.33 -13.07
CA ASP A 138 -6.16 7.99 -13.47
C ASP A 138 -6.99 7.27 -12.40
N GLY A 139 -6.92 7.74 -11.14
CA GLY A 139 -7.71 7.23 -10.02
C GLY A 139 -9.18 7.63 -10.07
N HIS A 140 -9.99 6.95 -9.28
CA HIS A 140 -11.43 7.15 -9.18
C HIS A 140 -11.82 7.50 -7.75
N SER A 141 -12.81 8.38 -7.59
CA SER A 141 -13.29 8.76 -6.24
C SER A 141 -13.94 7.58 -5.51
N LEU A 142 -13.51 7.37 -4.26
CA LEU A 142 -14.08 6.38 -3.33
C LEU A 142 -15.31 6.92 -2.59
N LEU A 143 -15.71 8.17 -2.83
CA LEU A 143 -16.73 8.85 -2.05
C LEU A 143 -18.08 8.10 -2.06
N GLN A 144 -18.46 7.49 -3.17
CA GLN A 144 -19.69 6.70 -3.24
C GLN A 144 -19.63 5.49 -2.31
N PHE A 145 -18.50 4.77 -2.22
CA PHE A 145 -18.35 3.69 -1.25
C PHE A 145 -18.49 4.19 0.18
N VAL A 146 -17.89 5.34 0.47
CA VAL A 146 -17.88 5.93 1.81
C VAL A 146 -19.30 6.34 2.23
N GLN A 147 -20.07 6.95 1.35
CA GLN A 147 -21.41 7.46 1.65
C GLN A 147 -22.51 6.41 1.54
N THR A 148 -22.41 5.50 0.59
CA THR A 148 -23.51 4.56 0.30
C THR A 148 -23.18 3.10 0.55
N GLY A 149 -21.91 2.75 0.71
CA GLY A 149 -21.46 1.36 0.78
C GLY A 149 -21.51 0.60 -0.55
N LEU A 150 -21.95 1.24 -1.63
CA LEU A 150 -22.13 0.62 -2.94
C LEU A 150 -21.01 1.02 -3.91
N ALA A 151 -20.63 0.09 -4.77
CA ALA A 151 -19.70 0.39 -5.84
C ALA A 151 -20.31 1.35 -6.87
N PRO A 152 -19.54 2.29 -7.39
CA PRO A 152 -19.92 3.04 -8.59
C PRO A 152 -20.20 2.09 -9.77
N THR A 153 -21.09 2.50 -10.67
CA THR A 153 -21.34 1.76 -11.92
C THR A 153 -20.04 1.66 -12.73
N ASN A 154 -19.74 0.47 -13.24
CA ASN A 154 -18.52 0.17 -13.99
C ASN A 154 -17.22 0.34 -13.15
N TRP A 155 -17.28 0.05 -11.85
CA TRP A 155 -16.07 0.03 -11.03
C TRP A 155 -15.08 -1.01 -11.55
N ARG A 156 -13.79 -0.75 -11.32
CA ARG A 156 -12.70 -1.63 -11.77
C ARG A 156 -12.81 -3.05 -11.20
N THR A 157 -12.42 -4.02 -12.00
CA THR A 157 -12.35 -5.45 -11.65
C THR A 157 -10.92 -5.95 -11.49
N GLU A 158 -9.95 -5.08 -11.71
CA GLU A 158 -8.51 -5.37 -11.65
C GLU A 158 -7.74 -4.15 -11.16
N VAL A 159 -6.50 -4.35 -10.74
CA VAL A 159 -5.54 -3.31 -10.40
C VAL A 159 -4.32 -3.43 -11.30
N HIS A 160 -3.71 -2.31 -11.62
CA HIS A 160 -2.51 -2.26 -12.42
C HIS A 160 -1.36 -1.67 -11.59
N TYR A 161 -0.22 -2.31 -11.66
CA TYR A 161 1.01 -1.75 -11.13
C TYR A 161 2.18 -2.09 -12.04
N GLU A 162 3.09 -1.15 -12.13
CA GLU A 162 4.31 -1.27 -12.90
C GLU A 162 5.50 -1.02 -11.99
N PHE A 163 6.57 -1.73 -12.24
CA PHE A 163 7.83 -1.51 -11.57
C PHE A 163 8.99 -1.60 -12.56
N ASP A 164 9.77 -0.53 -12.64
CA ASP A 164 10.96 -0.51 -13.48
C ASP A 164 12.17 -1.09 -12.71
N PHE A 165 12.49 -2.33 -12.99
CA PHE A 165 13.61 -3.01 -12.37
C PHE A 165 14.98 -2.54 -12.87
N ARG A 166 15.08 -1.76 -13.94
CA ARG A 166 16.35 -1.34 -14.54
C ARG A 166 17.26 -0.64 -13.53
N ASN A 167 16.71 0.19 -12.67
CA ASN A 167 17.48 0.95 -11.69
C ASN A 167 17.89 0.16 -10.45
N ILE A 168 17.32 -1.01 -10.20
CA ILE A 168 17.64 -1.84 -9.04
C ILE A 168 18.87 -2.72 -9.33
N TYR A 169 19.04 -3.12 -10.59
CA TYR A 169 20.12 -4.01 -11.02
C TYR A 169 21.38 -3.26 -11.42
N TYR A 170 21.31 -1.95 -11.57
CA TYR A 170 22.45 -1.15 -12.04
C TYR A 170 23.30 -0.60 -10.89
N SER A 171 24.15 -1.44 -10.33
CA SER A 171 25.42 -0.92 -9.81
C SER A 171 26.40 -0.58 -10.95
N LYS A 172 26.21 -1.18 -12.15
CA LYS A 172 27.01 -0.87 -13.35
C LYS A 172 26.16 -1.05 -14.61
N PRO A 173 26.15 -0.07 -15.53
CA PRO A 173 25.38 -0.14 -16.79
C PRO A 173 25.72 -1.34 -17.68
N GLU A 174 26.93 -1.87 -17.58
CA GLU A 174 27.41 -3.01 -18.36
C GLU A 174 26.88 -4.37 -17.93
N ASP A 175 26.26 -4.47 -16.75
CA ASP A 175 25.82 -5.76 -16.17
C ASP A 175 24.43 -6.19 -16.65
N PHE A 176 23.73 -5.36 -17.43
CA PHE A 176 22.36 -5.67 -17.82
C PHE A 176 22.25 -6.45 -19.12
N LEU A 177 22.17 -7.78 -19.00
CA LEU A 177 21.81 -8.73 -20.08
C LEU A 177 22.55 -8.53 -21.42
N GLY A 178 23.70 -7.86 -21.43
CA GLY A 178 24.43 -7.58 -22.66
C GLY A 178 23.72 -6.65 -23.64
N LEU A 179 22.66 -5.95 -23.19
CA LEU A 179 21.99 -4.94 -24.00
C LEU A 179 22.74 -3.63 -23.86
N SER A 180 23.39 -3.19 -24.92
CA SER A 180 23.99 -1.86 -24.96
C SER A 180 22.88 -0.81 -24.95
N MET A 181 23.07 0.28 -24.20
CA MET A 181 22.14 1.42 -24.16
C MET A 181 22.13 2.24 -25.46
N ASP A 182 22.82 1.76 -26.50
CA ASP A 182 22.99 2.43 -27.81
C ASP A 182 22.08 1.86 -28.90
N GLN A 183 20.93 1.21 -28.51
CA GLN A 183 19.90 0.77 -29.48
C GLN A 183 18.52 1.30 -29.13
#